data_fe52428e79dec56b38e08ce76672f612
#
_entry.id   fe52428e79dec56b38e08ce76672f612
#
_cell.length_a   1.000
_cell.length_b   1.000
_cell.length_c   1.000
_cell.angle_alpha   90.00
_cell.angle_beta   90.00
_cell.angle_gamma   90.00
#
_symmetry.space_group_name_H-M   'P 1'
#
loop_
_entity.id
_entity.type
_entity.pdbx_description
1 polymer ?
#
loop_
_entity_poly.entity_id
_entity_poly.type
_entity_poly.pdbx_seq_one_letter_code
_entity_poly.pdbx_strand_id
1 'polypeptide(L)'
;MKFKYLLYLYILLGIIEIFLVGFQINFSIYLRPICVVLIYSFYVVNVKRHNYFLLFYLTCELINEVFFLIDFSKYFILVLTCYSLATFSMLYHIWPVVKRANFKTGWGDLLRPFLGLLGILFIFWELIFLVFKNLPDYYVFFPALTALLSWIFFCSIIPAKNKHPDNFALYFIGGSMAVMAPTMFIYEFLWSSSIVLYFSLTSMLLLKIFLVWYLINLDKILNCKEEYF
;
A
#
# COMPACT_ATOMS: atom_id res chain seq x y z
N MET A 1 14.91 -2.68 17.46
CA MET A 1 14.36 -3.74 16.57
C MET A 1 15.29 -4.92 16.58
N LYS A 2 14.77 -6.08 16.97
CA LYS A 2 15.50 -7.35 16.93
C LYS A 2 15.42 -7.92 15.51
N PHE A 3 16.43 -8.67 15.11
CA PHE A 3 16.43 -9.40 13.82
C PHE A 3 16.29 -8.52 12.55
N LYS A 4 17.04 -7.42 12.48
CA LYS A 4 17.11 -6.55 11.29
C LYS A 4 17.52 -7.30 10.02
N TYR A 5 18.22 -8.43 10.14
CA TYR A 5 18.65 -9.24 9.00
C TYR A 5 17.47 -9.77 8.15
N LEU A 6 16.30 -10.07 8.78
CA LEU A 6 15.11 -10.50 8.03
C LEU A 6 14.59 -9.37 7.13
N LEU A 7 14.63 -8.13 7.63
CA LEU A 7 14.27 -6.96 6.83
C LEU A 7 15.27 -6.72 5.69
N TYR A 8 16.58 -6.83 5.97
CA TYR A 8 17.59 -6.67 4.92
C TYR A 8 17.49 -7.75 3.85
N LEU A 9 17.22 -9.01 4.25
CA LEU A 9 16.99 -10.10 3.32
C LEU A 9 15.73 -9.86 2.47
N TYR A 10 14.65 -9.39 3.09
CA TYR A 10 13.43 -9.00 2.37
C TYR A 10 13.70 -7.89 1.34
N ILE A 11 14.43 -6.84 1.73
CA ILE A 11 14.79 -5.74 0.82
C ILE A 11 15.65 -6.26 -0.34
N LEU A 12 16.66 -7.07 -0.04
CA LEU A 12 17.54 -7.64 -1.06
C LEU A 12 16.76 -8.49 -2.06
N LEU A 13 15.91 -9.40 -1.58
CA LEU A 13 15.09 -10.24 -2.47
C LEU A 13 14.06 -9.42 -3.25
N GLY A 14 13.47 -8.39 -2.64
CA GLY A 14 12.55 -7.47 -3.33
C GLY A 14 13.26 -6.70 -4.45
N ILE A 15 14.49 -6.23 -4.24
CA ILE A 15 15.28 -5.59 -5.30
C ILE A 15 15.59 -6.60 -6.43
N ILE A 16 16.00 -7.81 -6.08
CA ILE A 16 16.25 -8.88 -7.08
C ILE A 16 14.97 -9.16 -7.87
N GLU A 17 13.83 -9.27 -7.21
CA GLU A 17 12.53 -9.49 -7.85
C GLU A 17 12.19 -8.37 -8.85
N ILE A 18 12.37 -7.10 -8.48
CA ILE A 18 12.12 -5.94 -9.35
C ILE A 18 12.95 -6.07 -10.64
N PHE A 19 14.21 -6.42 -10.53
CA PHE A 19 15.06 -6.64 -11.73
C PHE A 19 14.58 -7.84 -12.55
N LEU A 20 14.27 -8.97 -11.94
CA LEU A 20 13.78 -10.16 -12.64
C LEU A 20 12.49 -9.90 -13.42
N VAL A 21 11.55 -9.18 -12.83
CA VAL A 21 10.29 -8.77 -13.49
C VAL A 21 10.59 -7.84 -14.66
N GLY A 22 11.48 -6.87 -14.48
CA GLY A 22 11.86 -5.94 -15.54
C GLY A 22 12.55 -6.61 -16.73
N PHE A 23 13.26 -7.72 -16.50
CA PHE A 23 13.83 -8.58 -17.55
C PHE A 23 12.88 -9.68 -18.04
N GLN A 24 11.62 -9.67 -17.61
CA GLN A 24 10.58 -10.65 -17.97
C GLN A 24 10.96 -12.11 -17.63
N ILE A 25 11.71 -12.29 -16.53
CA ILE A 25 12.12 -13.61 -16.06
C ILE A 25 11.01 -14.19 -15.16
N ASN A 26 10.38 -15.26 -15.59
CA ASN A 26 9.25 -15.91 -14.89
C ASN A 26 9.58 -16.40 -13.47
N PHE A 27 10.86 -16.53 -13.12
CA PHE A 27 11.29 -16.95 -11.78
C PHE A 27 10.86 -15.97 -10.68
N SER A 28 10.57 -14.71 -11.01
CA SER A 28 10.10 -13.68 -10.07
C SER A 28 8.86 -14.12 -9.28
N ILE A 29 7.94 -14.87 -9.90
CA ILE A 29 6.70 -15.36 -9.27
C ILE A 29 7.00 -16.23 -8.04
N TYR A 30 8.07 -17.03 -8.07
CA TYR A 30 8.44 -17.92 -6.96
C TYR A 30 9.11 -17.17 -5.79
N LEU A 31 9.67 -15.99 -6.02
CA LEU A 31 10.26 -15.18 -4.94
C LEU A 31 9.20 -14.48 -4.09
N ARG A 32 8.04 -14.17 -4.63
CA ARG A 32 6.96 -13.44 -3.93
C ARG A 32 6.47 -14.13 -2.65
N PRO A 33 6.15 -15.43 -2.64
CA PRO A 33 5.79 -16.12 -1.40
C PRO A 33 6.90 -16.06 -0.34
N ILE A 34 8.17 -16.14 -0.78
CA ILE A 34 9.32 -16.06 0.13
C ILE A 34 9.40 -14.66 0.76
N CYS A 35 9.21 -13.61 -0.04
CA CYS A 35 9.17 -12.23 0.43
C CYS A 35 8.04 -12.02 1.45
N VAL A 36 6.85 -12.58 1.21
CA VAL A 36 5.72 -12.52 2.15
C VAL A 36 6.06 -13.21 3.47
N VAL A 37 6.64 -14.40 3.43
CA VAL A 37 7.07 -15.13 4.64
C VAL A 37 8.12 -14.34 5.42
N LEU A 38 9.08 -13.72 4.75
CA LEU A 38 10.14 -12.94 5.39
C LEU A 38 9.60 -11.69 6.09
N ILE A 39 8.77 -10.91 5.41
CA ILE A 39 8.24 -9.67 5.99
C ILE A 39 7.26 -9.96 7.14
N TYR A 40 6.46 -11.03 7.03
CA TYR A 40 5.60 -11.47 8.12
C TYR A 40 6.39 -12.01 9.31
N SER A 41 7.43 -12.82 9.05
CA SER A 41 8.34 -13.32 10.10
C SER A 41 9.04 -12.17 10.81
N PHE A 42 9.48 -11.14 10.08
CA PHE A 42 10.05 -9.93 10.65
C PHE A 42 9.07 -9.24 11.62
N TYR A 43 7.78 -9.13 11.24
CA TYR A 43 6.74 -8.62 12.12
C TYR A 43 6.61 -9.47 13.40
N VAL A 44 6.39 -10.80 13.25
CA VAL A 44 6.12 -11.72 14.37
C VAL A 44 7.27 -11.74 15.38
N VAL A 45 8.51 -11.76 14.91
CA VAL A 45 9.70 -11.80 15.78
C VAL A 45 9.87 -10.50 16.59
N ASN A 46 9.46 -9.34 16.03
CA ASN A 46 9.55 -8.06 16.74
C ASN A 46 8.39 -7.87 17.74
N VAL A 47 7.16 -8.23 17.36
CA VAL A 47 5.94 -8.04 18.18
C VAL A 47 5.68 -9.21 19.12
N LYS A 48 6.22 -10.41 18.80
CA LYS A 48 5.99 -11.69 19.51
C LYS A 48 4.52 -12.13 19.55
N ARG A 49 3.71 -11.66 18.62
CA ARG A 49 2.30 -12.03 18.46
C ARG A 49 1.97 -12.13 16.97
N HIS A 50 1.08 -13.06 16.64
CA HIS A 50 0.52 -13.15 15.29
C HIS A 50 -0.49 -12.02 15.08
N ASN A 51 -0.49 -11.48 13.86
CA ASN A 51 -1.48 -10.50 13.41
C ASN A 51 -2.20 -11.05 12.19
N TYR A 52 -3.41 -11.55 12.40
CA TYR A 52 -4.21 -12.19 11.34
C TYR A 52 -4.65 -11.18 10.26
N PHE A 53 -4.85 -9.90 10.60
CA PHE A 53 -5.15 -8.86 9.61
C PHE A 53 -3.97 -8.61 8.68
N LEU A 54 -2.76 -8.52 9.24
CA LEU A 54 -1.54 -8.40 8.42
C LEU A 54 -1.31 -9.64 7.56
N LEU A 55 -1.51 -10.84 8.11
CA LEU A 55 -1.39 -12.08 7.35
C LEU A 55 -2.39 -12.13 6.20
N PHE A 56 -3.66 -11.77 6.46
CA PHE A 56 -4.72 -11.70 5.45
C PHE A 56 -4.36 -10.67 4.36
N TYR A 57 -3.92 -9.47 4.75
CA TYR A 57 -3.45 -8.44 3.83
C TYR A 57 -2.35 -8.96 2.91
N LEU A 58 -1.28 -9.51 3.50
CA LEU A 58 -0.13 -10.02 2.73
C LEU A 58 -0.51 -11.19 1.81
N THR A 59 -1.47 -12.03 2.21
CA THR A 59 -1.97 -13.12 1.37
C THR A 59 -2.78 -12.58 0.18
N CYS A 60 -3.68 -11.64 0.42
CA CYS A 60 -4.43 -10.98 -0.66
C CYS A 60 -3.52 -10.24 -1.63
N GLU A 61 -2.51 -9.53 -1.10
CA GLU A 61 -1.50 -8.86 -1.92
C GLU A 61 -0.66 -9.85 -2.74
N LEU A 62 -0.29 -11.00 -2.16
CA LEU A 62 0.40 -12.05 -2.91
C LEU A 62 -0.42 -12.56 -4.09
N ILE A 63 -1.71 -12.81 -3.87
CA ILE A 63 -2.63 -13.23 -4.92
C ILE A 63 -2.71 -12.14 -6.00
N ASN A 64 -2.92 -10.90 -5.58
CA ASN A 64 -2.96 -9.74 -6.46
C ASN A 64 -1.71 -9.65 -7.34
N GLU A 65 -0.53 -9.69 -6.75
CA GLU A 65 0.75 -9.57 -7.45
C GLU A 65 1.03 -10.72 -8.43
N VAL A 66 0.71 -11.95 -8.03
CA VAL A 66 0.92 -13.13 -8.89
C VAL A 66 0.02 -13.07 -10.11
N PHE A 67 -1.27 -12.80 -9.91
CA PHE A 67 -2.23 -12.76 -11.01
C PHE A 67 -2.08 -11.51 -11.87
N PHE A 68 -1.60 -10.39 -11.33
CA PHE A 68 -1.20 -9.23 -12.11
C PHE A 68 -0.09 -9.56 -13.10
N LEU A 69 0.95 -10.31 -12.69
CA LEU A 69 2.04 -10.69 -13.58
C LEU A 69 1.67 -11.76 -14.61
N ILE A 70 0.70 -12.62 -14.30
CA ILE A 70 0.26 -13.67 -15.24
C ILE A 70 -0.56 -13.04 -16.36
N ASP A 71 -1.65 -12.36 -16.03
CA ASP A 71 -2.54 -11.69 -16.98
C ASP A 71 -3.55 -10.84 -16.20
N PHE A 72 -3.27 -9.55 -16.06
CA PHE A 72 -4.12 -8.63 -15.31
C PHE A 72 -5.53 -8.55 -15.88
N SER A 73 -5.65 -8.42 -17.20
CA SER A 73 -6.94 -8.27 -17.86
C SER A 73 -7.84 -9.48 -17.65
N LYS A 74 -7.29 -10.68 -17.73
CA LYS A 74 -8.01 -11.94 -17.50
C LYS A 74 -8.45 -12.11 -16.06
N TYR A 75 -7.59 -11.73 -15.10
CA TYR A 75 -7.85 -11.90 -13.67
C TYR A 75 -8.27 -10.60 -12.97
N PHE A 76 -8.70 -9.60 -13.73
CA PHE A 76 -9.04 -8.26 -13.27
C PHE A 76 -9.98 -8.26 -12.05
N ILE A 77 -11.07 -9.03 -12.09
CA ILE A 77 -12.03 -9.13 -10.99
C ILE A 77 -11.36 -9.67 -9.73
N LEU A 78 -10.57 -10.75 -9.85
CA LEU A 78 -9.88 -11.36 -8.72
C LEU A 78 -8.86 -10.39 -8.10
N VAL A 79 -8.05 -9.77 -8.95
CA VAL A 79 -7.00 -8.81 -8.53
C VAL A 79 -7.61 -7.64 -7.77
N LEU A 80 -8.61 -6.96 -8.34
CA LEU A 80 -9.22 -5.80 -7.70
C LEU A 80 -10.06 -6.17 -6.47
N THR A 81 -10.67 -7.35 -6.45
CA THR A 81 -11.37 -7.84 -5.25
C THR A 81 -10.38 -8.10 -4.11
N CYS A 82 -9.29 -8.83 -4.37
CA CYS A 82 -8.24 -9.07 -3.37
C CYS A 82 -7.62 -7.75 -2.89
N TYR A 83 -7.34 -6.82 -3.80
CA TYR A 83 -6.84 -5.49 -3.46
C TYR A 83 -7.80 -4.73 -2.54
N SER A 84 -9.09 -4.70 -2.87
CA SER A 84 -10.12 -4.03 -2.06
C SER A 84 -10.21 -4.64 -0.66
N LEU A 85 -10.26 -5.97 -0.57
CA LEU A 85 -10.34 -6.70 0.70
C LEU A 85 -9.08 -6.47 1.55
N ALA A 86 -7.90 -6.52 0.95
CA ALA A 86 -6.63 -6.23 1.62
C ALA A 86 -6.64 -4.82 2.21
N THR A 87 -6.95 -3.84 1.39
CA THR A 87 -6.94 -2.43 1.77
C THR A 87 -7.97 -2.11 2.86
N PHE A 88 -9.20 -2.58 2.72
CA PHE A 88 -10.23 -2.39 3.76
C PHE A 88 -9.89 -3.12 5.07
N SER A 89 -9.29 -4.31 5.01
CA SER A 89 -8.86 -5.01 6.22
C SER A 89 -7.79 -4.24 7.00
N MET A 90 -6.85 -3.60 6.29
CA MET A 90 -5.84 -2.75 6.92
C MET A 90 -6.42 -1.44 7.44
N LEU A 91 -7.34 -0.80 6.73
CA LEU A 91 -8.07 0.36 7.25
C LEU A 91 -8.79 0.02 8.55
N TYR A 92 -9.47 -1.11 8.60
CA TYR A 92 -10.11 -1.58 9.82
C TYR A 92 -9.10 -1.81 10.95
N HIS A 93 -7.93 -2.37 10.63
CA HIS A 93 -6.89 -2.64 11.64
C HIS A 93 -6.28 -1.36 12.22
N ILE A 94 -6.10 -0.31 11.43
CA ILE A 94 -5.59 0.99 11.91
C ILE A 94 -6.70 1.92 12.44
N TRP A 95 -7.97 1.51 12.35
CA TRP A 95 -9.11 2.31 12.77
C TRP A 95 -9.02 2.87 14.20
N PRO A 96 -8.45 2.16 15.20
CA PRO A 96 -8.22 2.71 16.53
C PRO A 96 -7.34 3.98 16.52
N VAL A 97 -6.36 4.07 15.62
CA VAL A 97 -5.53 5.28 15.45
C VAL A 97 -6.37 6.41 14.85
N VAL A 98 -7.18 6.09 13.83
CA VAL A 98 -8.09 7.07 13.20
C VAL A 98 -9.07 7.65 14.23
N LYS A 99 -9.63 6.82 15.12
CA LYS A 99 -10.55 7.28 16.20
C LYS A 99 -9.88 8.21 17.21
N ARG A 100 -8.59 8.05 17.46
CA ARG A 100 -7.81 8.90 18.37
C ARG A 100 -7.33 10.18 17.72
N ALA A 101 -7.21 10.16 16.39
CA ALA A 101 -6.68 11.29 15.64
C ALA A 101 -7.53 12.55 15.86
N ASN A 102 -6.87 13.64 16.20
CA ASN A 102 -7.53 14.91 16.42
C ASN A 102 -7.69 15.65 15.08
N PHE A 103 -8.92 15.79 14.64
CA PHE A 103 -9.25 16.52 13.41
C PHE A 103 -9.68 17.96 13.67
N LYS A 104 -9.69 18.41 14.96
CA LYS A 104 -10.01 19.79 15.33
C LYS A 104 -8.86 20.71 14.98
N THR A 105 -8.89 21.35 13.84
CA THR A 105 -7.83 22.27 13.41
C THR A 105 -8.36 23.38 12.51
N GLY A 106 -7.62 24.49 12.48
CA GLY A 106 -7.93 25.62 11.63
C GLY A 106 -7.91 25.24 10.13
N TRP A 107 -8.73 25.89 9.35
CA TRP A 107 -8.85 25.69 7.89
C TRP A 107 -7.50 25.78 7.15
N GLY A 108 -6.57 26.61 7.63
CA GLY A 108 -5.25 26.80 7.00
C GLY A 108 -4.37 25.55 6.96
N ASP A 109 -4.46 24.69 8.00
CA ASP A 109 -3.64 23.49 8.07
C ASP A 109 -4.23 22.31 7.27
N LEU A 110 -5.54 22.36 6.98
CA LEU A 110 -6.21 21.38 6.11
C LEU A 110 -5.98 21.65 4.64
N LEU A 111 -5.68 22.89 4.27
CA LEU A 111 -5.58 23.31 2.87
C LEU A 111 -4.49 22.53 2.11
N ARG A 112 -3.32 22.33 2.72
CA ARG A 112 -2.19 21.64 2.07
C ARG A 112 -2.49 20.16 1.78
N PRO A 113 -2.91 19.34 2.76
CA PRO A 113 -3.27 17.93 2.48
C PRO A 113 -4.50 17.82 1.57
N PHE A 114 -5.43 18.78 1.65
CA PHE A 114 -6.60 18.83 0.77
C PHE A 114 -6.23 19.12 -0.68
N LEU A 115 -5.34 20.08 -0.94
CA LEU A 115 -4.81 20.35 -2.29
C LEU A 115 -4.04 19.17 -2.86
N GLY A 116 -3.23 18.50 -2.02
CA GLY A 116 -2.55 17.26 -2.41
C GLY A 116 -3.54 16.16 -2.81
N LEU A 117 -4.59 15.97 -2.02
CA LEU A 117 -5.64 14.99 -2.32
C LEU A 117 -6.40 15.35 -3.60
N LEU A 118 -6.73 16.63 -3.82
CA LEU A 118 -7.36 17.08 -5.06
C LEU A 118 -6.47 16.82 -6.28
N GLY A 119 -5.16 17.04 -6.17
CA GLY A 119 -4.20 16.69 -7.23
C GLY A 119 -4.21 15.19 -7.55
N ILE A 120 -4.21 14.35 -6.53
CA ILE A 120 -4.30 12.89 -6.69
C ILE A 120 -5.64 12.51 -7.34
N LEU A 121 -6.75 13.06 -6.86
CA LEU A 121 -8.08 12.83 -7.43
C LEU A 121 -8.15 13.25 -8.90
N PHE A 122 -7.53 14.38 -9.25
CA PHE A 122 -7.46 14.84 -10.63
C PHE A 122 -6.68 13.87 -11.52
N ILE A 123 -5.51 13.39 -11.07
CA ILE A 123 -4.72 12.38 -11.80
C ILE A 123 -5.54 11.11 -12.01
N PHE A 124 -6.22 10.61 -10.96
CA PHE A 124 -7.07 9.43 -11.08
C PHE A 124 -8.25 9.67 -12.01
N TRP A 125 -8.85 10.84 -11.98
CA TRP A 125 -9.95 11.19 -12.89
C TRP A 125 -9.52 11.13 -14.35
N GLU A 126 -8.39 11.74 -14.69
CA GLU A 126 -7.84 11.72 -16.06
C GLU A 126 -7.46 10.28 -16.47
N LEU A 127 -6.82 9.52 -15.60
CA LEU A 127 -6.51 8.11 -15.88
C LEU A 127 -7.76 7.28 -16.09
N ILE A 128 -8.78 7.43 -15.25
CA ILE A 128 -10.05 6.73 -15.41
C ILE A 128 -10.68 7.09 -16.75
N PHE A 129 -10.71 8.36 -17.11
CA PHE A 129 -11.29 8.81 -18.37
C PHE A 129 -10.59 8.20 -19.59
N LEU A 130 -9.25 8.10 -19.53
CA LEU A 130 -8.44 7.49 -20.59
C LEU A 130 -8.65 5.96 -20.70
N VAL A 131 -8.81 5.28 -19.57
CA VAL A 131 -8.83 3.82 -19.48
C VAL A 131 -10.26 3.27 -19.44
N PHE A 132 -11.26 4.10 -19.15
CA PHE A 132 -12.63 3.69 -18.85
C PHE A 132 -13.24 2.74 -19.89
N LYS A 133 -13.00 2.97 -21.18
CA LYS A 133 -13.50 2.13 -22.28
C LYS A 133 -12.85 0.74 -22.32
N ASN A 134 -11.68 0.59 -21.72
CA ASN A 134 -10.88 -0.64 -21.74
C ASN A 134 -11.00 -1.43 -20.42
N LEU A 135 -11.75 -0.90 -19.42
CA LEU A 135 -11.93 -1.60 -18.16
C LEU A 135 -12.82 -2.83 -18.35
N PRO A 136 -12.37 -4.02 -17.91
CA PRO A 136 -13.16 -5.25 -18.03
C PRO A 136 -14.44 -5.23 -17.18
N ASP A 137 -14.42 -4.59 -16.01
CA ASP A 137 -15.54 -4.54 -15.08
C ASP A 137 -15.50 -3.28 -14.19
N TYR A 138 -16.59 -2.50 -14.22
CA TYR A 138 -16.71 -1.28 -13.40
C TYR A 138 -17.13 -1.58 -11.96
N TYR A 139 -17.89 -2.64 -11.72
CA TYR A 139 -18.45 -2.94 -10.41
C TYR A 139 -17.36 -3.25 -9.38
N VAL A 140 -16.26 -3.87 -9.80
CA VAL A 140 -15.09 -4.15 -8.95
C VAL A 140 -14.12 -2.99 -8.89
N PHE A 141 -14.07 -2.17 -9.95
CA PHE A 141 -13.16 -1.04 -10.03
C PHE A 141 -13.48 0.05 -9.00
N PHE A 142 -14.75 0.45 -8.87
CA PHE A 142 -15.13 1.51 -7.95
C PHE A 142 -14.89 1.18 -6.47
N PRO A 143 -15.18 -0.02 -5.94
CA PRO A 143 -14.76 -0.41 -4.59
C PRO A 143 -13.24 -0.34 -4.38
N ALA A 144 -12.44 -0.78 -5.36
CA ALA A 144 -10.99 -0.71 -5.29
C ALA A 144 -10.47 0.73 -5.25
N LEU A 145 -11.03 1.60 -6.09
CA LEU A 145 -10.72 3.03 -6.09
C LEU A 145 -11.11 3.68 -4.77
N THR A 146 -12.29 3.36 -4.23
CA THR A 146 -12.76 3.89 -2.94
C THR A 146 -11.84 3.46 -1.80
N ALA A 147 -11.41 2.19 -1.78
CA ALA A 147 -10.45 1.67 -0.82
C ALA A 147 -9.11 2.41 -0.89
N LEU A 148 -8.57 2.59 -2.10
CA LEU A 148 -7.34 3.32 -2.36
C LEU A 148 -7.42 4.78 -1.87
N LEU A 149 -8.44 5.50 -2.29
CA LEU A 149 -8.60 6.92 -1.92
C LEU A 149 -8.79 7.09 -0.42
N SER A 150 -9.57 6.21 0.23
CA SER A 150 -9.74 6.22 1.68
C SER A 150 -8.40 6.00 2.39
N TRP A 151 -7.59 5.07 1.92
CA TRP A 151 -6.27 4.78 2.47
C TRP A 151 -5.32 5.96 2.34
N ILE A 152 -5.20 6.54 1.13
CA ILE A 152 -4.37 7.72 0.87
C ILE A 152 -4.83 8.90 1.74
N PHE A 153 -6.14 9.11 1.86
CA PHE A 153 -6.72 10.17 2.68
C PHE A 153 -6.30 10.03 4.16
N PHE A 154 -6.52 8.88 4.79
CA PHE A 154 -6.14 8.67 6.18
C PHE A 154 -4.63 8.73 6.39
N CYS A 155 -3.84 8.13 5.50
CA CYS A 155 -2.39 8.17 5.57
C CYS A 155 -1.80 9.57 5.36
N SER A 156 -2.53 10.48 4.75
CA SER A 156 -2.10 11.88 4.57
C SER A 156 -2.57 12.78 5.71
N ILE A 157 -3.83 12.63 6.16
CA ILE A 157 -4.43 13.51 7.15
C ILE A 157 -3.93 13.21 8.56
N ILE A 158 -3.82 11.94 8.94
CA ILE A 158 -3.36 11.59 10.29
C ILE A 158 -1.99 12.23 10.58
N PRO A 159 -0.94 12.02 9.77
CA PRO A 159 0.36 12.62 10.07
C PRO A 159 0.39 14.14 9.92
N ALA A 160 -0.48 14.72 9.13
CA ALA A 160 -0.57 16.17 9.02
C ALA A 160 -1.10 16.84 10.30
N LYS A 161 -1.89 16.11 11.10
CA LYS A 161 -2.60 16.63 12.27
C LYS A 161 -2.08 16.13 13.60
N ASN A 162 -1.39 15.01 13.62
CA ASN A 162 -0.98 14.33 14.83
C ASN A 162 0.53 14.16 14.87
N LYS A 163 1.12 14.17 16.05
CA LYS A 163 2.56 14.06 16.29
C LYS A 163 2.96 12.76 16.98
N HIS A 164 2.13 11.70 16.83
CA HIS A 164 2.44 10.42 17.45
C HIS A 164 3.73 9.79 16.88
N PRO A 165 4.39 8.89 17.62
CA PRO A 165 5.59 8.20 17.14
C PRO A 165 5.37 7.50 15.79
N ASP A 166 6.41 7.47 14.97
CA ASP A 166 6.41 6.83 13.63
C ASP A 166 5.37 7.36 12.64
N ASN A 167 4.84 8.53 12.90
CA ASN A 167 3.83 9.21 12.09
C ASN A 167 4.26 9.39 10.62
N PHE A 168 5.56 9.61 10.38
CA PHE A 168 6.13 9.74 9.04
C PHE A 168 5.91 8.48 8.17
N ALA A 169 5.80 7.29 8.79
CA ALA A 169 5.57 6.05 8.05
C ALA A 169 4.25 6.08 7.28
N LEU A 170 3.23 6.76 7.80
CA LEU A 170 1.95 6.92 7.12
C LEU A 170 2.09 7.73 5.82
N TYR A 171 2.94 8.77 5.79
CA TYR A 171 3.21 9.50 4.55
C TYR A 171 3.84 8.60 3.49
N PHE A 172 4.79 7.75 3.87
CA PHE A 172 5.40 6.80 2.94
C PHE A 172 4.40 5.74 2.46
N ILE A 173 3.54 5.25 3.35
CA ILE A 173 2.47 4.30 3.00
C ILE A 173 1.51 4.93 1.98
N GLY A 174 0.95 6.11 2.30
CA GLY A 174 0.02 6.82 1.43
C GLY A 174 0.66 7.25 0.10
N GLY A 175 1.88 7.79 0.15
CA GLY A 175 2.63 8.18 -1.04
C GLY A 175 2.97 7.00 -1.95
N SER A 176 3.39 5.88 -1.37
CA SER A 176 3.67 4.66 -2.14
C SER A 176 2.42 4.13 -2.83
N MET A 177 1.26 4.14 -2.17
CA MET A 177 -0.01 3.76 -2.81
C MET A 177 -0.43 4.73 -3.91
N ALA A 178 -0.25 6.04 -3.69
CA ALA A 178 -0.57 7.07 -4.67
C ALA A 178 0.30 6.98 -5.93
N VAL A 179 1.49 6.41 -5.85
CA VAL A 179 2.36 6.15 -7.01
C VAL A 179 2.09 4.78 -7.62
N MET A 180 2.01 3.73 -6.79
CA MET A 180 1.86 2.35 -7.23
C MET A 180 0.62 2.15 -8.10
N ALA A 181 -0.56 2.58 -7.64
CA ALA A 181 -1.80 2.30 -8.33
C ALA A 181 -1.90 2.97 -9.72
N PRO A 182 -1.64 4.30 -9.88
CA PRO A 182 -1.63 4.91 -11.21
C PRO A 182 -0.59 4.29 -12.14
N THR A 183 0.62 4.01 -11.65
CA THR A 183 1.67 3.43 -12.49
C THR A 183 1.34 2.01 -12.95
N MET A 184 0.67 1.20 -12.13
CA MET A 184 0.15 -0.10 -12.55
C MET A 184 -0.89 0.05 -13.67
N PHE A 185 -1.85 0.97 -13.53
CA PHE A 185 -2.84 1.22 -14.58
C PHE A 185 -2.24 1.78 -15.87
N ILE A 186 -1.25 2.69 -15.76
CA ILE A 186 -0.51 3.21 -16.92
C ILE A 186 0.21 2.07 -17.62
N TYR A 187 0.90 1.20 -16.87
CA TYR A 187 1.62 0.07 -17.43
C TYR A 187 0.71 -0.88 -18.20
N GLU A 188 -0.44 -1.22 -17.64
CA GLU A 188 -1.33 -2.22 -18.21
C GLU A 188 -2.15 -1.69 -19.40
N PHE A 189 -2.68 -0.47 -19.30
CA PHE A 189 -3.68 0.03 -20.24
C PHE A 189 -3.18 1.10 -21.21
N LEU A 190 -2.07 1.78 -20.88
CA LEU A 190 -1.61 2.92 -21.68
C LEU A 190 -0.21 2.71 -22.25
N TRP A 191 0.73 2.31 -21.43
CA TRP A 191 2.13 2.25 -21.83
C TRP A 191 2.91 1.22 -21.02
N SER A 192 3.12 0.04 -21.59
CA SER A 192 3.87 -1.08 -21.00
C SER A 192 5.39 -0.86 -21.05
N SER A 193 5.87 0.12 -20.27
CA SER A 193 7.29 0.44 -20.13
C SER A 193 7.87 -0.19 -18.87
N SER A 194 9.06 -0.82 -18.99
CA SER A 194 9.77 -1.35 -17.82
C SER A 194 10.04 -0.29 -16.75
N ILE A 195 10.25 0.97 -17.15
CA ILE A 195 10.45 2.08 -16.20
C ILE A 195 9.20 2.29 -15.32
N VAL A 196 8.01 2.33 -15.93
CA VAL A 196 6.74 2.48 -15.21
C VAL A 196 6.54 1.31 -14.26
N LEU A 197 6.86 0.09 -14.71
CA LEU A 197 6.78 -1.11 -13.89
C LEU A 197 7.75 -1.05 -12.70
N TYR A 198 8.99 -0.59 -12.90
CA TYR A 198 9.96 -0.40 -11.81
C TYR A 198 9.47 0.57 -10.74
N PHE A 199 8.88 1.70 -11.15
CA PHE A 199 8.28 2.64 -10.19
C PHE A 199 7.16 2.01 -9.37
N SER A 200 6.29 1.23 -10.01
CA SER A 200 5.19 0.54 -9.33
C SER A 200 5.71 -0.49 -8.33
N LEU A 201 6.61 -1.38 -8.74
CA LEU A 201 7.17 -2.44 -7.89
C LEU A 201 8.00 -1.87 -6.73
N THR A 202 8.77 -0.80 -6.98
CA THR A 202 9.54 -0.13 -5.92
C THR A 202 8.60 0.51 -4.89
N SER A 203 7.53 1.17 -5.35
CA SER A 203 6.52 1.75 -4.45
C SER A 203 5.82 0.67 -3.62
N MET A 204 5.53 -0.48 -4.20
CA MET A 204 4.95 -1.62 -3.51
C MET A 204 5.89 -2.21 -2.44
N LEU A 205 7.18 -2.32 -2.74
CA LEU A 205 8.19 -2.76 -1.77
C LEU A 205 8.26 -1.79 -0.58
N LEU A 206 8.30 -0.47 -0.84
CA LEU A 206 8.31 0.57 0.19
C LEU A 206 7.03 0.54 1.03
N LEU A 207 5.87 0.40 0.39
CA LEU A 207 4.59 0.28 1.08
C LEU A 207 4.61 -0.81 2.15
N LYS A 208 5.03 -2.04 1.79
CA LYS A 208 5.07 -3.17 2.73
C LYS A 208 6.07 -2.95 3.86
N ILE A 209 7.23 -2.37 3.58
CA ILE A 209 8.24 -2.05 4.60
C ILE A 209 7.67 -1.07 5.63
N PHE A 210 7.13 0.06 5.18
CA PHE A 210 6.62 1.09 6.07
C PHE A 210 5.34 0.67 6.79
N LEU A 211 4.48 -0.12 6.14
CA LEU A 211 3.30 -0.69 6.77
C LEU A 211 3.69 -1.61 7.93
N VAL A 212 4.58 -2.55 7.69
CA VAL A 212 5.03 -3.48 8.75
C VAL A 212 5.78 -2.73 9.85
N TRP A 213 6.60 -1.73 9.50
CA TRP A 213 7.25 -0.85 10.48
C TRP A 213 6.23 -0.15 11.38
N TYR A 214 5.20 0.45 10.77
CA TYR A 214 4.13 1.12 11.50
C TYR A 214 3.37 0.17 12.44
N LEU A 215 3.03 -1.01 11.94
CA LEU A 215 2.32 -2.02 12.73
C LEU A 215 3.14 -2.60 13.87
N ILE A 216 4.47 -2.73 13.74
CA ILE A 216 5.36 -3.12 14.85
C ILE A 216 5.27 -2.12 16.01
N ASN A 217 5.10 -0.84 15.71
CA ASN A 217 5.01 0.22 16.69
C ASN A 217 3.56 0.59 17.09
N LEU A 218 2.56 -0.10 16.56
CA LEU A 218 1.14 0.23 16.75
C LEU A 218 0.74 0.28 18.24
N ASP A 219 1.18 -0.69 19.04
CA ASP A 219 0.90 -0.69 20.49
C ASP A 219 1.49 0.54 21.20
N LYS A 220 2.68 1.00 20.79
CA LYS A 220 3.31 2.22 21.34
C LYS A 220 2.53 3.47 20.92
N ILE A 221 2.07 3.50 19.67
CA ILE A 221 1.26 4.60 19.14
C ILE A 221 -0.05 4.68 19.91
N LEU A 222 -0.73 3.56 20.10
CA LEU A 222 -2.00 3.51 20.84
C LEU A 222 -1.86 3.80 22.33
N ASN A 223 -0.70 3.65 22.93
CA ASN A 223 -0.43 3.94 24.34
C ASN A 223 0.28 5.27 24.58
N CYS A 224 0.53 6.07 23.54
CA CYS A 224 1.12 7.39 23.73
C CYS A 224 0.10 8.38 24.34
N LYS A 225 0.63 9.49 24.89
CA LYS A 225 -0.20 10.52 25.51
C LYS A 225 -1.16 11.16 24.51
N GLU A 226 -2.31 11.61 24.97
CA GLU A 226 -3.34 12.28 24.14
C GLU A 226 -2.82 13.56 23.45
N GLU A 227 -1.81 14.22 24.02
CA GLU A 227 -1.15 15.40 23.45
C GLU A 227 -0.56 15.17 22.04
N TYR A 228 -0.32 13.90 21.66
CA TYR A 228 0.25 13.53 20.38
C TYR A 228 -0.82 13.23 19.29
N PHE A 229 -2.09 13.24 19.68
CA PHE A 229 -3.22 13.03 18.78
C PHE A 229 -4.09 14.27 18.59
#